data_69ff779e70ed1d8d9133075e66b81838
#
_entry.id   69ff779e70ed1d8d9133075e66b81838
#
_cell.length_a   1.000
_cell.length_b   1.000
_cell.length_c   1.000
_cell.angle_alpha   90.00
_cell.angle_beta   90.00
_cell.angle_gamma   90.00
#
_symmetry.space_group_name_H-M   'P 1'
#
loop_
_entity.id
_entity.type
_entity.pdbx_description
1 polymer ?
#
loop_
_entity_poly.entity_id
_entity_poly.type
_entity_poly.pdbx_seq_one_letter_code
_entity_poly.pdbx_strand_id
1 'polypeptide(L)'
;VSLIAAAVEAIDKVGPCSSHFKLKSIDDVRALKREAIVARAKGIMKDWSAKSASEGEDILRDVSDVGKKVKITAYGKEELPAGPAINTSKDIIIVEGRADVLNLLRAGIENTIAVEGTNVPDAIAKLSKEKQLSAFLDGDRGGDLILRELNQVIKLTKVSRAPKGREVE
;
A
#
# COMPACT_ATOMS: atom_id res chain seq x y z
N VAL A 1 15.55 -27.03 -6.50
CA VAL A 1 14.47 -27.73 -7.22
C VAL A 1 15.07 -28.53 -8.38
N SER A 2 15.83 -27.94 -9.29
CA SER A 2 16.47 -28.59 -10.45
C SER A 2 17.39 -29.75 -10.05
N LEU A 3 18.11 -29.64 -8.93
CA LEU A 3 19.01 -30.69 -8.43
C LEU A 3 18.24 -31.93 -7.95
N ILE A 4 17.07 -31.72 -7.32
CA ILE A 4 16.18 -32.81 -6.88
C ILE A 4 15.57 -33.52 -8.11
N ALA A 5 15.16 -32.76 -9.10
CA ALA A 5 14.64 -33.31 -10.36
C ALA A 5 15.66 -34.19 -11.07
N ALA A 6 16.90 -33.69 -11.22
CA ALA A 6 17.99 -34.45 -11.82
C ALA A 6 18.35 -35.71 -11.02
N ALA A 7 18.32 -35.63 -9.67
CA ALA A 7 18.56 -36.79 -8.82
C ALA A 7 17.50 -37.87 -8.95
N VAL A 8 16.22 -37.47 -9.11
CA VAL A 8 15.12 -38.43 -9.33
C VAL A 8 15.20 -39.09 -10.71
N GLU A 9 15.57 -38.35 -11.75
CA GLU A 9 15.78 -38.90 -13.12
C GLU A 9 16.98 -39.87 -13.21
N ALA A 10 17.96 -39.76 -12.29
CA ALA A 10 19.10 -40.66 -12.24
C ALA A 10 18.80 -42.01 -11.54
N ILE A 11 17.58 -42.23 -11.08
CA ILE A 11 17.21 -43.50 -10.43
C ILE A 11 16.80 -44.53 -11.50
N ASP A 12 17.61 -45.55 -11.68
CA ASP A 12 17.38 -46.63 -12.66
C ASP A 12 16.69 -47.84 -12.09
N LYS A 13 16.65 -47.95 -10.76
CA LYS A 13 16.03 -49.13 -10.06
C LYS A 13 15.28 -48.70 -8.81
N VAL A 14 14.10 -49.31 -8.65
CA VAL A 14 13.31 -49.21 -7.42
C VAL A 14 13.05 -50.65 -6.94
N GLY A 15 13.73 -51.07 -5.87
CA GLY A 15 13.73 -52.47 -5.44
C GLY A 15 14.31 -53.40 -6.50
N PRO A 16 13.61 -54.54 -6.84
CA PRO A 16 14.09 -55.45 -7.88
C PRO A 16 13.75 -55.00 -9.31
N CYS A 17 13.00 -53.91 -9.49
CA CYS A 17 12.48 -53.46 -10.78
C CYS A 17 13.33 -52.34 -11.39
N SER A 18 13.55 -52.43 -12.71
CA SER A 18 14.11 -51.29 -13.49
C SER A 18 13.05 -50.21 -13.59
N SER A 19 13.42 -49.00 -13.35
CA SER A 19 12.53 -47.83 -13.41
C SER A 19 13.14 -46.73 -14.25
N HIS A 20 12.30 -45.96 -14.88
CA HIS A 20 12.70 -44.82 -15.67
C HIS A 20 11.84 -43.61 -15.28
N PHE A 21 12.43 -42.60 -14.71
CA PHE A 21 11.73 -41.39 -14.29
C PHE A 21 11.99 -40.28 -15.28
N LYS A 22 10.95 -39.54 -15.64
CA LYS A 22 11.03 -38.35 -16.47
C LYS A 22 10.24 -37.23 -15.83
N LEU A 23 10.89 -36.11 -15.59
CA LEU A 23 10.24 -34.92 -15.06
C LEU A 23 9.18 -34.44 -16.07
N LYS A 24 7.93 -34.33 -15.62
CA LYS A 24 6.82 -33.85 -16.45
C LYS A 24 6.56 -32.35 -16.25
N SER A 25 6.54 -31.90 -15.00
CA SER A 25 6.36 -30.48 -14.66
C SER A 25 6.88 -30.21 -13.25
N ILE A 26 7.19 -28.95 -13.00
CA ILE A 26 7.50 -28.42 -11.66
C ILE A 26 6.55 -27.25 -11.45
N ASP A 27 5.62 -27.41 -10.52
CA ASP A 27 4.62 -26.41 -10.25
C ASP A 27 4.81 -25.80 -8.84
N ASP A 28 4.59 -24.50 -8.70
CA ASP A 28 4.59 -23.83 -7.41
C ASP A 28 3.25 -24.06 -6.70
N VAL A 29 3.26 -24.95 -5.71
CA VAL A 29 2.09 -25.28 -4.90
C VAL A 29 1.46 -24.03 -4.24
N ARG A 30 2.25 -22.99 -3.97
CA ARG A 30 1.76 -21.74 -3.38
C ARG A 30 0.93 -20.94 -4.39
N ALA A 31 1.36 -20.92 -5.66
CA ALA A 31 0.62 -20.25 -6.74
C ALA A 31 -0.74 -20.93 -6.94
N LEU A 32 -0.75 -22.25 -7.06
CA LEU A 32 -1.99 -23.04 -7.20
C LEU A 32 -2.96 -22.88 -6.01
N LYS A 33 -2.42 -22.87 -4.77
CA LYS A 33 -3.25 -22.60 -3.59
C LYS A 33 -3.83 -21.19 -3.58
N ARG A 34 -3.04 -20.18 -4.00
CA ARG A 34 -3.51 -18.79 -4.08
C ARG A 34 -4.63 -18.64 -5.10
N GLU A 35 -4.50 -19.24 -6.28
CA GLU A 35 -5.54 -19.23 -7.31
C GLU A 35 -6.83 -19.92 -6.83
N ALA A 36 -6.70 -21.07 -6.18
CA ALA A 36 -7.85 -21.78 -5.61
C ALA A 36 -8.57 -20.98 -4.52
N ILE A 37 -7.82 -20.28 -3.65
CA ILE A 37 -8.39 -19.40 -2.62
C ILE A 37 -9.11 -18.22 -3.26
N VAL A 38 -8.52 -17.57 -4.26
CA VAL A 38 -9.13 -16.43 -4.98
C VAL A 38 -10.38 -16.89 -5.74
N ALA A 39 -10.33 -18.04 -6.41
CA ALA A 39 -11.50 -18.60 -7.10
C ALA A 39 -12.64 -18.92 -6.12
N ARG A 40 -12.32 -19.50 -4.97
CA ARG A 40 -13.30 -19.79 -3.91
C ARG A 40 -13.91 -18.52 -3.31
N ALA A 41 -13.09 -17.51 -3.03
CA ALA A 41 -13.54 -16.20 -2.53
C ALA A 41 -14.50 -15.53 -3.53
N LYS A 42 -14.17 -15.52 -4.83
CA LYS A 42 -15.04 -15.01 -5.89
C LYS A 42 -16.36 -15.77 -5.96
N GLY A 43 -16.35 -17.11 -5.78
CA GLY A 43 -17.56 -17.93 -5.72
C GLY A 43 -18.45 -17.54 -4.54
N ILE A 44 -17.89 -17.42 -3.35
CA ILE A 44 -18.63 -17.01 -2.14
C ILE A 44 -19.24 -15.61 -2.33
N MET A 45 -18.51 -14.66 -2.88
CA MET A 45 -19.02 -13.31 -3.15
C MET A 45 -20.18 -13.33 -4.16
N LYS A 46 -20.08 -14.17 -5.20
CA LYS A 46 -21.14 -14.33 -6.21
C LYS A 46 -22.41 -14.96 -5.62
N ASP A 47 -22.25 -15.99 -4.78
CA ASP A 47 -23.38 -16.66 -4.10
C ASP A 47 -24.04 -15.72 -3.08
N TRP A 48 -23.27 -14.89 -2.43
CA TRP A 48 -23.75 -13.90 -1.45
C TRP A 48 -24.50 -12.76 -2.14
N SER A 49 -23.97 -12.21 -3.23
CA SER A 49 -24.67 -11.18 -4.01
C SER A 49 -25.98 -11.68 -4.62
N ALA A 50 -26.07 -12.96 -4.97
CA ALA A 50 -27.32 -13.56 -5.46
C ALA A 50 -28.39 -13.73 -4.36
N LYS A 51 -27.97 -13.89 -3.08
CA LYS A 51 -28.89 -14.03 -1.94
C LYS A 51 -29.32 -12.69 -1.31
N SER A 52 -28.58 -11.63 -1.54
CA SER A 52 -28.76 -10.31 -0.89
C SER A 52 -29.29 -9.22 -1.83
N ALA A 53 -30.02 -9.58 -2.86
CA ALA A 53 -30.50 -8.64 -3.88
C ALA A 53 -31.48 -7.56 -3.35
N SER A 54 -31.89 -7.60 -2.07
CA SER A 54 -32.79 -6.58 -1.47
C SER A 54 -32.19 -5.79 -0.29
N GLU A 55 -31.06 -6.27 0.29
CA GLU A 55 -30.38 -5.55 1.39
C GLU A 55 -28.91 -5.22 1.06
N GLY A 56 -28.47 -5.62 -0.13
CA GLY A 56 -27.04 -5.64 -0.48
C GLY A 56 -26.54 -4.39 -1.19
N GLU A 57 -27.38 -3.47 -1.66
CA GLU A 57 -26.87 -2.28 -2.35
C GLU A 57 -26.13 -1.33 -1.41
N ASP A 58 -26.56 -1.19 -0.17
CA ASP A 58 -25.87 -0.33 0.80
C ASP A 58 -24.59 -0.98 1.33
N ILE A 59 -24.62 -2.29 1.59
CA ILE A 59 -23.42 -3.05 2.01
C ILE A 59 -22.43 -3.19 0.85
N LEU A 60 -22.89 -3.34 -0.40
CA LEU A 60 -22.02 -3.36 -1.58
C LEU A 60 -21.40 -1.99 -1.88
N ARG A 61 -22.07 -0.90 -1.56
CA ARG A 61 -21.48 0.44 -1.60
C ARG A 61 -20.40 0.58 -0.55
N ASP A 62 -20.63 0.19 0.68
CA ASP A 62 -19.63 0.25 1.76
C ASP A 62 -18.42 -0.66 1.46
N VAL A 63 -18.65 -1.88 0.94
CA VAL A 63 -17.56 -2.80 0.54
C VAL A 63 -16.87 -2.37 -0.75
N SER A 64 -17.58 -1.75 -1.71
CA SER A 64 -16.97 -1.20 -2.93
C SER A 64 -16.18 0.08 -2.64
N ASP A 65 -16.56 0.85 -1.63
CA ASP A 65 -15.80 2.01 -1.16
C ASP A 65 -14.51 1.59 -0.42
N VAL A 66 -14.52 0.47 0.29
CA VAL A 66 -13.30 -0.18 0.82
C VAL A 66 -12.44 -0.77 -0.31
N GLY A 67 -13.03 -1.13 -1.45
CA GLY A 67 -12.36 -1.61 -2.67
C GLY A 67 -11.96 -0.52 -3.65
N LYS A 68 -12.28 0.75 -3.41
CA LYS A 68 -11.71 1.86 -4.20
C LYS A 68 -10.21 1.78 -4.02
N LYS A 69 -9.51 1.40 -5.08
CA LYS A 69 -8.05 1.34 -5.13
C LYS A 69 -7.54 2.68 -4.60
N VAL A 70 -7.03 2.66 -3.38
CA VAL A 70 -6.34 3.78 -2.76
C VAL A 70 -5.26 4.23 -3.74
N LYS A 71 -5.53 5.30 -4.48
CA LYS A 71 -4.70 5.73 -5.59
C LYS A 71 -3.81 6.85 -5.09
N ILE A 72 -2.55 6.52 -4.82
CA ILE A 72 -1.51 7.54 -4.67
C ILE A 72 -1.30 8.19 -6.03
N THR A 73 -1.23 9.52 -6.04
CA THR A 73 -0.84 10.34 -7.19
C THR A 73 0.58 10.86 -6.98
N ALA A 74 1.27 11.17 -8.07
CA ALA A 74 2.54 11.88 -8.02
C ALA A 74 2.28 13.38 -8.08
N TYR A 75 2.95 14.15 -7.22
CA TYR A 75 2.83 15.61 -7.16
C TYR A 75 4.16 16.32 -7.37
N GLY A 76 4.15 17.35 -8.17
CA GLY A 76 5.35 18.18 -8.47
C GLY A 76 6.31 17.51 -9.44
N LYS A 77 7.46 18.18 -9.65
CA LYS A 77 8.54 17.66 -10.51
C LYS A 77 9.30 16.51 -9.85
N GLU A 78 9.26 16.47 -8.52
CA GLU A 78 9.89 15.47 -7.69
C GLU A 78 9.04 14.21 -7.54
N GLU A 79 7.84 14.16 -8.17
CA GLU A 79 6.91 13.03 -8.16
C GLU A 79 6.53 12.56 -6.74
N LEU A 80 6.37 13.49 -5.80
CA LEU A 80 6.09 13.19 -4.41
C LEU A 80 4.78 12.41 -4.26
N PRO A 81 4.76 11.33 -3.46
CA PRO A 81 3.54 10.60 -3.16
C PRO A 81 2.49 11.50 -2.52
N ALA A 82 1.32 11.60 -3.13
CA ALA A 82 0.24 12.44 -2.65
C ALA A 82 -1.12 11.77 -2.83
N GLY A 83 -2.08 12.21 -2.03
CA GLY A 83 -3.47 11.83 -2.18
C GLY A 83 -4.16 12.56 -3.33
N PRO A 84 -5.27 12.02 -3.86
CA PRO A 84 -5.97 12.56 -5.03
C PRO A 84 -6.53 13.98 -4.82
N ALA A 85 -6.81 14.37 -3.56
CA ALA A 85 -7.33 15.69 -3.24
C ALA A 85 -6.25 16.78 -3.08
N ILE A 86 -4.98 16.48 -3.39
CA ILE A 86 -3.86 17.44 -3.25
C ILE A 86 -4.09 18.75 -4.00
N ASN A 87 -4.70 18.71 -5.16
CA ASN A 87 -4.96 19.90 -5.97
C ASN A 87 -6.23 20.65 -5.56
N THR A 88 -7.24 19.96 -5.06
CA THR A 88 -8.57 20.50 -4.78
C THR A 88 -8.73 21.03 -3.36
N SER A 89 -8.07 20.41 -2.38
CA SER A 89 -8.15 20.81 -0.98
C SER A 89 -7.37 22.10 -0.69
N LYS A 90 -7.90 22.90 0.23
CA LYS A 90 -7.21 24.11 0.75
C LYS A 90 -6.23 23.76 1.87
N ASP A 91 -6.57 22.73 2.64
CA ASP A 91 -5.76 22.23 3.75
C ASP A 91 -5.06 20.94 3.32
N ILE A 92 -3.76 20.86 3.48
CA ILE A 92 -2.93 19.70 3.11
C ILE A 92 -2.20 19.18 4.34
N ILE A 93 -2.14 17.87 4.46
CA ILE A 93 -1.41 17.19 5.53
C ILE A 93 -0.10 16.64 4.95
N ILE A 94 0.99 17.10 5.53
CA ILE A 94 2.35 16.63 5.22
C ILE A 94 2.67 15.46 6.13
N VAL A 95 3.16 14.36 5.54
CA VAL A 95 3.63 13.16 6.22
C VAL A 95 5.05 12.82 5.81
N GLU A 96 5.70 11.87 6.47
CA GLU A 96 7.08 11.49 6.21
C GLU A 96 7.23 10.73 4.88
N GLY A 97 6.50 9.64 4.71
CA GLY A 97 6.69 8.71 3.62
C GLY A 97 5.43 8.28 2.89
N ARG A 98 5.66 7.48 1.85
CA ARG A 98 4.60 6.90 1.02
C ARG A 98 3.65 5.98 1.79
N ALA A 99 4.16 5.25 2.79
CA ALA A 99 3.37 4.36 3.63
C ALA A 99 2.32 5.13 4.43
N ASP A 100 2.70 6.28 5.00
CA ASP A 100 1.80 7.17 5.73
C ASP A 100 0.69 7.72 4.84
N VAL A 101 1.05 8.14 3.61
CA VAL A 101 0.03 8.57 2.62
C VAL A 101 -0.98 7.45 2.39
N LEU A 102 -0.51 6.22 2.19
CA LEU A 102 -1.40 5.06 1.99
C LEU A 102 -2.31 4.81 3.20
N ASN A 103 -1.76 4.94 4.40
CA ASN A 103 -2.51 4.71 5.63
C ASN A 103 -3.60 5.78 5.83
N LEU A 104 -3.26 7.04 5.61
CA LEU A 104 -4.23 8.14 5.67
C LEU A 104 -5.31 8.01 4.59
N LEU A 105 -4.95 7.61 3.38
CA LEU A 105 -5.92 7.35 2.31
C LEU A 105 -6.88 6.21 2.66
N ARG A 106 -6.41 5.14 3.33
CA ARG A 106 -7.27 4.06 3.85
C ARG A 106 -8.24 4.56 4.91
N ALA A 107 -7.83 5.57 5.68
CA ALA A 107 -8.69 6.25 6.64
C ALA A 107 -9.62 7.31 6.01
N GLY A 108 -9.63 7.45 4.67
CA GLY A 108 -10.45 8.41 3.95
C GLY A 108 -9.89 9.84 3.90
N ILE A 109 -8.62 10.04 4.28
CA ILE A 109 -7.94 11.34 4.26
C ILE A 109 -7.16 11.47 2.96
N GLU A 110 -7.71 12.19 1.98
CA GLU A 110 -7.19 12.25 0.61
C GLU A 110 -6.27 13.46 0.33
N ASN A 111 -6.20 14.41 1.25
CA ASN A 111 -5.44 15.67 1.12
C ASN A 111 -4.05 15.58 1.76
N THR A 112 -3.29 14.55 1.41
CA THR A 112 -1.99 14.22 2.00
C THR A 112 -0.86 14.33 0.99
N ILE A 113 0.36 14.60 1.46
CA ILE A 113 1.60 14.58 0.66
C ILE A 113 2.77 14.12 1.52
N ALA A 114 3.65 13.26 0.95
CA ALA A 114 4.88 12.85 1.62
C ALA A 114 6.05 13.76 1.28
N VAL A 115 6.97 13.94 2.25
CA VAL A 115 8.23 14.68 2.05
C VAL A 115 9.29 13.80 1.40
N GLU A 116 9.30 12.49 1.70
CA GLU A 116 10.27 11.49 1.24
C GLU A 116 11.73 11.87 1.54
N GLY A 117 12.00 12.22 2.79
CA GLY A 117 13.34 12.53 3.27
C GLY A 117 13.38 13.72 4.20
N THR A 118 14.59 14.10 4.62
CA THR A 118 14.79 15.21 5.55
C THR A 118 14.79 16.58 4.87
N ASN A 119 15.13 16.67 3.57
CA ASN A 119 15.08 17.93 2.83
C ASN A 119 13.67 18.23 2.35
N VAL A 120 13.20 19.45 2.54
CA VAL A 120 11.88 19.89 2.08
C VAL A 120 11.91 20.15 0.57
N PRO A 121 11.15 19.38 -0.25
CA PRO A 121 11.08 19.56 -1.69
C PRO A 121 10.50 20.93 -2.09
N ASP A 122 10.96 21.46 -3.21
CA ASP A 122 10.46 22.75 -3.77
C ASP A 122 8.95 22.72 -4.02
N ALA A 123 8.40 21.58 -4.36
CA ALA A 123 6.96 21.41 -4.56
C ALA A 123 6.16 21.73 -3.29
N ILE A 124 6.64 21.32 -2.10
CA ILE A 124 6.00 21.64 -0.81
C ILE A 124 6.15 23.12 -0.47
N ALA A 125 7.32 23.70 -0.74
CA ALA A 125 7.55 25.14 -0.53
C ALA A 125 6.64 26.01 -1.41
N LYS A 126 6.36 25.60 -2.65
CA LYS A 126 5.40 26.26 -3.53
C LYS A 126 3.97 26.09 -3.03
N LEU A 127 3.61 24.87 -2.61
CA LEU A 127 2.28 24.55 -2.10
C LEU A 127 1.91 25.40 -0.87
N SER A 128 2.90 25.72 -0.02
CA SER A 128 2.71 26.56 1.18
C SER A 128 2.29 27.99 0.90
N LYS A 129 2.51 28.49 -0.33
CA LYS A 129 2.11 29.84 -0.74
C LYS A 129 0.62 29.92 -1.10
N GLU A 130 0.02 28.80 -1.44
CA GLU A 130 -1.35 28.73 -1.97
C GLU A 130 -2.31 28.03 -1.00
N LYS A 131 -1.78 27.18 -0.12
CA LYS A 131 -2.57 26.30 0.73
C LYS A 131 -2.10 26.32 2.19
N GLN A 132 -2.99 25.93 3.09
CA GLN A 132 -2.66 25.75 4.49
C GLN A 132 -2.02 24.36 4.69
N LEU A 133 -0.84 24.33 5.26
CA LEU A 133 -0.09 23.11 5.47
C LEU A 133 -0.06 22.74 6.96
N SER A 134 -0.42 21.50 7.25
CA SER A 134 -0.30 20.89 8.57
C SER A 134 0.63 19.69 8.48
N ALA A 135 1.42 19.42 9.51
CA ALA A 135 2.29 18.26 9.57
C ALA A 135 1.71 17.18 10.49
N PHE A 136 1.78 15.93 10.04
CA PHE A 136 1.51 14.75 10.86
C PHE A 136 2.67 13.77 10.69
N LEU A 137 3.54 13.69 11.69
CA LEU A 137 4.84 13.03 11.62
C LEU A 137 4.97 11.95 12.71
N ASP A 138 5.92 11.07 12.52
CA ASP A 138 6.23 10.01 13.46
C ASP A 138 6.71 10.51 14.83
N GLY A 139 6.50 9.71 15.86
CA GLY A 139 6.88 10.02 17.25
C GLY A 139 8.34 9.72 17.56
N ASP A 140 9.24 9.87 16.60
CA ASP A 140 10.65 9.52 16.69
C ASP A 140 11.60 10.67 16.30
N ARG A 141 12.91 10.37 16.21
CA ARG A 141 13.94 11.33 15.84
C ARG A 141 13.86 11.77 14.38
N GLY A 142 13.40 10.89 13.48
CA GLY A 142 13.22 11.19 12.06
C GLY A 142 12.17 12.29 11.88
N GLY A 143 10.99 12.10 12.48
CA GLY A 143 9.93 13.10 12.50
C GLY A 143 10.35 14.43 13.13
N ASP A 144 11.27 14.43 14.16
CA ASP A 144 11.83 15.68 14.72
C ASP A 144 12.70 16.43 13.72
N LEU A 145 13.51 15.73 12.95
CA LEU A 145 14.37 16.34 11.93
C LEU A 145 13.53 16.96 10.82
N ILE A 146 12.56 16.21 10.30
CA ILE A 146 11.64 16.68 9.25
C ILE A 146 10.88 17.93 9.73
N LEU A 147 10.38 17.91 10.96
CA LEU A 147 9.66 19.06 11.51
C LEU A 147 10.53 20.31 11.59
N ARG A 148 11.81 20.18 11.96
CA ARG A 148 12.76 21.29 12.01
C ARG A 148 13.00 21.88 10.63
N GLU A 149 13.22 21.03 9.62
CA GLU A 149 13.41 21.46 8.24
C GLU A 149 12.15 22.13 7.66
N LEU A 150 10.97 21.53 7.88
CA LEU A 150 9.70 22.14 7.47
C LEU A 150 9.53 23.54 8.05
N ASN A 151 9.80 23.73 9.35
CA ASN A 151 9.68 25.05 10.01
C ASN A 151 10.67 26.10 9.52
N GLN A 152 11.80 25.70 8.90
CA GLN A 152 12.74 26.64 8.29
C GLN A 152 12.25 27.16 6.92
N VAL A 153 11.52 26.32 6.19
CA VAL A 153 11.13 26.58 4.79
C VAL A 153 9.70 27.10 4.67
N ILE A 154 8.77 26.61 5.51
CA ILE A 154 7.35 26.90 5.41
C ILE A 154 6.73 27.23 6.78
N LYS A 155 5.61 27.94 6.75
CA LYS A 155 4.79 28.17 7.95
C LYS A 155 3.73 27.07 8.06
N LEU A 156 3.83 26.22 9.06
CA LEU A 156 2.82 25.20 9.35
C LEU A 156 1.65 25.81 10.15
N THR A 157 0.42 25.44 9.77
CA THR A 157 -0.81 25.84 10.48
C THR A 157 -0.99 25.01 11.73
N LYS A 158 -0.69 23.71 11.66
CA LYS A 158 -0.83 22.76 12.78
C LYS A 158 0.25 21.69 12.67
N VAL A 159 0.70 21.22 13.82
CA VAL A 159 1.61 20.09 13.93
C VAL A 159 0.96 19.04 14.83
N SER A 160 0.85 17.82 14.33
CA SER A 160 0.43 16.64 15.06
C SER A 160 1.53 15.59 14.96
N ARG A 161 1.63 14.75 15.98
CA ARG A 161 2.64 13.68 16.01
C ARG A 161 2.01 12.38 16.50
N ALA A 162 2.48 11.27 15.95
CA ALA A 162 2.22 9.97 16.53
C ALA A 162 2.78 9.92 17.98
N PRO A 163 2.24 9.10 18.87
CA PRO A 163 2.79 8.90 20.21
C PRO A 163 4.26 8.45 20.13
N LYS A 164 5.04 8.79 21.16
CA LYS A 164 6.48 8.47 21.19
C LYS A 164 6.75 6.99 20.90
N GLY A 165 7.60 6.73 19.89
CA GLY A 165 7.92 5.39 19.42
C GLY A 165 6.82 4.72 18.60
N ARG A 166 5.84 5.49 18.11
CA ARG A 166 4.82 5.05 17.14
C ARG A 166 5.01 5.78 15.83
N GLU A 167 4.64 5.11 14.76
CA GLU A 167 4.62 5.59 13.39
C GLU A 167 3.22 6.02 12.97
N VAL A 168 3.10 6.80 11.91
CA VAL A 168 1.82 7.23 11.33
C VAL A 168 1.16 6.10 10.53
N GLU A 169 1.97 5.15 10.05
CA GLU A 169 1.50 3.96 9.36
C GLU A 169 0.91 2.86 10.29
#